data_34e745242ceaee91908ac6aa1743c27a
#
_entry.id   34e745242ceaee91908ac6aa1743c27a
#
_cell.length_a   1.000
_cell.length_b   1.000
_cell.length_c   1.000
_cell.angle_alpha   90.00
_cell.angle_beta   90.00
_cell.angle_gamma   90.00
#
_symmetry.space_group_name_H-M   'P 1'
#
loop_
_entity.id
_entity.type
_entity.pdbx_description
1 polymer ?
#
loop_
_entity_poly.entity_id
_entity_poly.type
_entity_poly.pdbx_seq_one_letter_code
_entity_poly.pdbx_strand_id
1 'polypeptide(L)'
;MKRVERKVIDWKKTGRRLRGLRNNNASLRRYVCWHLRYDAGECSGECDVCEYEMDASISRNELAEVFCTTESVIFNWENGKTPPDLSDLIMYSEITGLSLEEIVVFEH
;
A
#
# COMPACT_ATOMS: atom_id res chain seq x y z
N MET A 1 -31.07 22.44 3.43
CA MET A 1 -30.07 21.56 2.79
C MET A 1 -28.66 21.87 3.32
N LYS A 2 -27.94 20.86 3.72
CA LYS A 2 -26.59 21.04 4.24
C LYS A 2 -25.58 21.26 3.09
N ARG A 3 -24.74 22.30 3.21
CA ARG A 3 -23.69 22.55 2.22
C ARG A 3 -22.60 21.50 2.33
N VAL A 4 -22.20 20.93 1.20
CA VAL A 4 -21.07 20.01 1.12
C VAL A 4 -19.83 20.80 0.76
N GLU A 5 -18.82 20.74 1.62
CA GLU A 5 -17.53 21.39 1.36
C GLU A 5 -16.63 20.47 0.55
N ARG A 6 -15.92 21.03 -0.42
CA ARG A 6 -14.94 20.29 -1.20
C ARG A 6 -13.69 20.04 -0.37
N LYS A 7 -13.31 18.77 -0.24
CA LYS A 7 -12.05 18.38 0.42
C LYS A 7 -10.97 18.21 -0.64
N VAL A 8 -9.78 18.71 -0.35
CA VAL A 8 -8.61 18.58 -1.23
C VAL A 8 -7.62 17.61 -0.60
N ILE A 9 -7.16 16.66 -1.38
CA ILE A 9 -6.19 15.66 -0.93
C ILE A 9 -4.78 16.25 -0.99
N ASP A 10 -4.05 16.11 0.12
CA ASP A 10 -2.62 16.43 0.18
C ASP A 10 -1.84 15.19 -0.29
N TRP A 11 -1.43 15.19 -1.55
CA TRP A 11 -0.78 14.02 -2.14
C TRP A 11 0.63 13.76 -1.60
N LYS A 12 1.34 14.79 -1.13
CA LYS A 12 2.63 14.59 -0.47
C LYS A 12 2.48 13.84 0.85
N LYS A 13 1.53 14.28 1.68
CA LYS A 13 1.26 13.61 2.96
C LYS A 13 0.64 12.24 2.75
N THR A 14 -0.23 12.09 1.77
CA THR A 14 -0.78 10.78 1.39
C THR A 14 0.33 9.85 0.94
N GLY A 15 1.27 10.32 0.12
CA GLY A 15 2.41 9.53 -0.32
C GLY A 15 3.27 9.04 0.85
N ARG A 16 3.51 9.89 1.84
CA ARG A 16 4.23 9.48 3.06
C ARG A 16 3.48 8.39 3.81
N ARG A 17 2.16 8.48 3.86
CA ARG A 17 1.33 7.45 4.49
C ARG A 17 1.41 6.14 3.73
N LEU A 18 1.36 6.16 2.40
CA LEU A 18 1.53 4.96 1.57
C LEU A 18 2.90 4.31 1.83
N ARG A 19 3.95 5.12 1.94
CA ARG A 19 5.27 4.63 2.29
C ARG A 19 5.29 3.99 3.68
N GLY A 20 4.61 4.61 4.64
CA GLY A 20 4.46 4.06 5.99
C GLY A 20 3.73 2.72 6.00
N LEU A 21 2.70 2.57 5.16
CA LEU A 21 1.99 1.29 5.00
C LEU A 21 2.94 0.22 4.45
N ARG A 22 3.70 0.54 3.42
CA ARG A 22 4.67 -0.40 2.85
C ARG A 22 5.70 -0.83 3.88
N ASN A 23 6.16 0.08 4.72
CA ASN A 23 7.19 -0.20 5.72
C ASN A 23 6.66 -0.92 6.97
N ASN A 24 5.42 -0.65 7.37
CA ASN A 24 4.96 -1.02 8.71
C ASN A 24 3.64 -1.79 8.77
N ASN A 25 2.85 -1.83 7.70
CA ASN A 25 1.54 -2.48 7.73
C ASN A 25 1.69 -4.00 7.57
N ALA A 26 1.33 -4.75 8.61
CA ALA A 26 1.49 -6.20 8.62
C ALA A 26 0.61 -6.90 7.58
N SER A 27 -0.63 -6.44 7.38
CA SER A 27 -1.55 -7.03 6.41
C SER A 27 -1.04 -6.86 4.98
N LEU A 28 -0.52 -5.67 4.66
CA LEU A 28 0.06 -5.42 3.34
C LEU A 28 1.30 -6.29 3.11
N ARG A 29 2.15 -6.40 4.11
CA ARG A 29 3.36 -7.24 4.05
C ARG A 29 3.00 -8.71 3.81
N ARG A 30 2.04 -9.24 4.55
CA ARG A 30 1.59 -10.63 4.40
C ARG A 30 1.01 -10.89 3.02
N TYR A 31 0.20 -9.97 2.52
CA TYR A 31 -0.39 -10.09 1.19
C TYR A 31 0.67 -10.12 0.09
N VAL A 32 1.64 -9.21 0.14
CA VAL A 32 2.73 -9.15 -0.83
C VAL A 32 3.56 -10.44 -0.76
N CYS A 33 3.91 -10.88 0.44
CA CYS A 33 4.67 -12.10 0.66
C CYS A 33 3.92 -13.33 0.11
N TRP A 34 2.63 -13.44 0.41
CA TRP A 34 1.78 -14.51 -0.10
C TRP A 34 1.72 -14.50 -1.63
N HIS A 35 1.50 -13.33 -2.21
CA HIS A 35 1.37 -13.19 -3.67
C HIS A 35 2.66 -13.59 -4.38
N LEU A 36 3.81 -13.18 -3.87
CA LEU A 36 5.10 -13.42 -4.53
C LEU A 36 5.72 -14.78 -4.20
N ARG A 37 5.46 -15.34 -3.02
CA ARG A 37 6.14 -16.54 -2.55
C ARG A 37 5.24 -17.77 -2.42
N TYR A 38 4.09 -17.62 -1.79
CA TYR A 38 3.16 -18.74 -1.61
C TYR A 38 2.58 -19.19 -2.95
N ASP A 39 2.13 -18.26 -3.77
CA ASP A 39 1.57 -18.53 -5.09
C ASP A 39 2.62 -19.15 -6.03
N ALA A 40 3.89 -18.82 -5.83
CA ALA A 40 5.02 -19.42 -6.57
C ALA A 40 5.49 -20.76 -5.99
N GLY A 41 4.89 -21.23 -4.90
CA GLY A 41 5.28 -22.46 -4.22
C GLY A 41 6.51 -22.36 -3.34
N GLU A 42 6.97 -21.15 -3.04
CA GLU A 42 8.17 -20.90 -2.23
C GLU A 42 7.90 -20.79 -0.73
N CYS A 43 6.63 -20.85 -0.33
CA CYS A 43 6.21 -20.64 1.05
C CYS A 43 5.04 -21.56 1.35
N SER A 44 4.97 -22.08 2.59
CA SER A 44 3.88 -22.96 3.04
C SER A 44 2.58 -22.22 3.33
N GLY A 45 2.63 -20.89 3.47
CA GLY A 45 1.50 -20.07 3.90
C GLY A 45 1.35 -19.98 5.42
N GLU A 46 2.21 -20.65 6.18
CA GLU A 46 2.20 -20.64 7.65
C GLU A 46 3.10 -19.50 8.14
N CYS A 47 2.55 -18.30 8.24
CA CYS A 47 3.30 -17.10 8.58
C CYS A 47 3.93 -17.14 9.98
N ASP A 48 3.34 -17.91 10.92
CA ASP A 48 3.85 -17.99 12.29
C ASP A 48 5.18 -18.76 12.39
N VAL A 49 5.48 -19.59 11.40
CA VAL A 49 6.72 -20.39 11.34
C VAL A 49 7.57 -20.02 10.13
N CYS A 50 7.28 -18.87 9.51
CA CYS A 50 7.95 -18.43 8.30
C CYS A 50 9.41 -18.06 8.56
N GLU A 51 10.31 -18.50 7.67
CA GLU A 51 11.75 -18.19 7.73
C GLU A 51 12.03 -16.73 7.34
N TYR A 52 11.11 -16.08 6.63
CA TYR A 52 11.25 -14.67 6.28
C TYR A 52 10.91 -13.81 7.49
N GLU A 53 11.74 -12.83 7.75
CA GLU A 53 11.50 -11.89 8.84
C GLU A 53 10.22 -11.11 8.56
N MET A 54 9.19 -11.36 9.38
CA MET A 54 7.90 -10.68 9.27
C MET A 54 8.02 -9.17 9.55
N ASP A 55 9.11 -8.76 10.16
CA ASP A 55 9.37 -7.35 10.46
C ASP A 55 10.07 -6.63 9.31
N ALA A 56 10.56 -7.36 8.32
CA ALA A 56 11.20 -6.74 7.16
C ALA A 56 10.17 -6.01 6.31
N SER A 57 10.46 -4.75 5.98
CA SER A 57 9.62 -3.99 5.06
C SER A 57 9.74 -4.56 3.64
N ILE A 58 8.66 -4.45 2.87
CA ILE A 58 8.68 -4.83 1.47
C ILE A 58 9.28 -3.71 0.63
N SER A 59 9.93 -4.09 -0.48
CA SER A 59 10.49 -3.11 -1.40
C SER A 59 9.41 -2.52 -2.31
N ARG A 60 9.71 -1.36 -2.89
CA ARG A 60 8.83 -0.77 -3.91
C ARG A 60 8.65 -1.69 -5.11
N ASN A 61 9.71 -2.41 -5.49
CA ASN A 61 9.66 -3.34 -6.62
C ASN A 61 8.71 -4.51 -6.33
N GLU A 62 8.76 -5.06 -5.13
CA GLU A 62 7.84 -6.12 -4.70
C GLU A 62 6.39 -5.63 -4.69
N LEU A 63 6.15 -4.44 -4.16
CA LEU A 63 4.82 -3.84 -4.16
C LEU A 63 4.33 -3.56 -5.58
N ALA A 64 5.20 -3.05 -6.44
CA ALA A 64 4.87 -2.77 -7.84
C ALA A 64 4.42 -4.03 -8.57
N GLU A 65 5.04 -5.17 -8.30
CA GLU A 65 4.69 -6.44 -8.90
C GLU A 65 3.25 -6.84 -8.54
N VAL A 66 2.87 -6.67 -7.28
CA VAL A 66 1.51 -6.94 -6.80
C VAL A 66 0.49 -6.00 -7.42
N PHE A 67 0.85 -4.74 -7.64
CA PHE A 67 -0.04 -3.72 -8.22
C PHE A 67 0.01 -3.70 -9.77
N CYS A 68 0.75 -4.64 -10.38
CA CYS A 68 0.90 -4.71 -11.84
C CYS A 68 1.41 -3.40 -12.45
N THR A 69 2.39 -2.80 -11.79
CA THR A 69 2.98 -1.54 -12.22
C THR A 69 4.51 -1.58 -12.08
N THR A 70 5.17 -0.45 -12.11
CA THR A 70 6.63 -0.37 -12.01
C THR A 70 7.07 0.28 -10.70
N GLU A 71 8.32 0.02 -10.30
CA GLU A 71 8.92 0.65 -9.13
C GLU A 71 8.87 2.17 -9.20
N SER A 72 9.09 2.75 -10.39
CA SER A 72 9.02 4.20 -10.61
C SER A 72 7.65 4.78 -10.30
N VAL A 73 6.59 4.07 -10.64
CA VAL A 73 5.21 4.48 -10.37
C VAL A 73 4.97 4.50 -8.85
N ILE A 74 5.37 3.43 -8.14
CA ILE A 74 5.25 3.38 -6.68
C ILE A 74 6.05 4.52 -6.03
N PHE A 75 7.28 4.75 -6.49
CA PHE A 75 8.11 5.86 -6.02
C PHE A 75 7.40 7.21 -6.18
N ASN A 76 6.79 7.44 -7.34
CA ASN A 76 6.07 8.68 -7.60
C ASN A 76 4.84 8.85 -6.71
N TRP A 77 4.11 7.77 -6.42
CA TRP A 77 2.99 7.81 -5.46
C TRP A 77 3.47 8.20 -4.06
N GLU A 78 4.55 7.55 -3.60
CA GLU A 78 5.08 7.77 -2.25
C GLU A 78 5.69 9.15 -2.07
N ASN A 79 6.13 9.78 -3.15
CA ASN A 79 6.70 11.12 -3.11
C ASN A 79 5.73 12.24 -3.53
N GLY A 80 4.49 11.88 -3.79
CA GLY A 80 3.45 12.86 -4.14
C GLY A 80 3.62 13.51 -5.51
N LYS A 81 4.43 12.90 -6.39
CA LYS A 81 4.66 13.42 -7.75
C LYS A 81 3.48 13.14 -8.68
N THR A 82 2.98 11.91 -8.64
CA THR A 82 1.76 11.52 -9.35
C THR A 82 0.87 10.75 -8.38
N PRO A 83 -0.43 11.02 -8.34
CA PRO A 83 -1.32 10.30 -7.45
C PRO A 83 -1.63 8.90 -7.99
N PRO A 84 -1.84 7.91 -7.10
CA PRO A 84 -2.49 6.68 -7.51
C PRO A 84 -3.93 6.97 -7.94
N ASP A 85 -4.48 6.14 -8.81
CA ASP A 85 -5.87 6.29 -9.18
C ASP A 85 -6.79 5.67 -8.12
N LEU A 86 -8.09 5.79 -8.33
CA LEU A 86 -9.07 5.29 -7.35
C LEU A 86 -8.96 3.78 -7.19
N SER A 87 -8.73 3.04 -8.26
CA SER A 87 -8.63 1.58 -8.18
C SER A 87 -7.39 1.14 -7.39
N ASP A 88 -6.28 1.86 -7.51
CA ASP A 88 -5.09 1.60 -6.69
C ASP A 88 -5.35 1.89 -5.21
N LEU A 89 -6.04 2.98 -4.91
CA LEU A 89 -6.40 3.32 -3.53
C LEU A 89 -7.35 2.30 -2.92
N ILE A 90 -8.32 1.82 -3.70
CA ILE A 90 -9.24 0.76 -3.27
C ILE A 90 -8.45 -0.53 -2.97
N MET A 91 -7.48 -0.86 -3.80
CA MET A 91 -6.63 -2.03 -3.56
C MET A 91 -5.85 -1.91 -2.25
N TYR A 92 -5.25 -0.75 -1.97
CA TYR A 92 -4.62 -0.51 -0.66
C TYR A 92 -5.63 -0.69 0.47
N SER A 93 -6.83 -0.14 0.31
CA SER A 93 -7.89 -0.24 1.32
C SER A 93 -8.27 -1.70 1.61
N GLU A 94 -8.50 -2.49 0.58
CA GLU A 94 -8.88 -3.89 0.72
C GLU A 94 -7.77 -4.74 1.36
N ILE A 95 -6.52 -4.52 0.97
CA ILE A 95 -5.38 -5.28 1.50
C ILE A 95 -5.11 -4.91 2.95
N THR A 96 -5.13 -3.62 3.29
CA THR A 96 -4.77 -3.15 4.63
C THR A 96 -5.91 -3.19 5.63
N GLY A 97 -7.15 -3.24 5.13
CA GLY A 97 -8.34 -3.10 5.98
C GLY A 97 -8.64 -1.67 6.41
N LEU A 98 -7.88 -0.71 5.92
CA LEU A 98 -8.10 0.71 6.22
C LEU A 98 -9.11 1.32 5.24
N SER A 99 -9.91 2.27 5.71
CA SER A 99 -10.81 3.01 4.82
C SER A 99 -10.02 3.97 3.93
N LEU A 100 -10.63 4.45 2.85
CA LEU A 100 -10.01 5.46 2.00
C LEU A 100 -9.70 6.72 2.78
N GLU A 101 -10.56 7.11 3.73
CA GLU A 101 -10.33 8.27 4.58
C GLU A 101 -9.14 8.10 5.53
N GLU A 102 -8.83 6.87 5.90
CA GLU A 102 -7.66 6.55 6.72
C GLU A 102 -6.36 6.51 5.90
N ILE A 103 -6.47 6.28 4.60
CA ILE A 103 -5.32 6.21 3.69
C ILE A 103 -4.95 7.59 3.16
N VAL A 104 -5.93 8.37 2.69
CA VAL A 104 -5.65 9.70 2.14
C VAL A 104 -5.57 10.75 3.23
N VAL A 105 -4.76 11.77 3.01
CA VAL A 105 -4.61 12.91 3.92
C VAL A 105 -5.19 14.14 3.22
N PHE A 106 -6.07 14.84 3.91
CA PHE A 106 -6.68 16.04 3.35
C PHE A 106 -5.88 17.29 3.76
N GLU A 107 -5.90 18.29 2.90
CA GLU A 107 -5.36 19.61 3.22
C GLU A 107 -6.23 20.27 4.30
N HIS A 108 -5.57 21.03 5.16
CA HIS A 108 -6.22 21.81 6.20
C HIS A 108 -6.41 23.26 5.79
#